data_7936c2cab2af4f8adcb95434ba4fc4a2
#
_entry.id   7936c2cab2af4f8adcb95434ba4fc4a2
#
_cell.length_a   1.000
_cell.length_b   1.000
_cell.length_c   1.000
_cell.angle_alpha   90.00
_cell.angle_beta   90.00
_cell.angle_gamma   90.00
#
_symmetry.space_group_name_H-M   'P 1'
#
loop_
_entity.id
_entity.type
_entity.pdbx_description
1 polymer ?
#
loop_
_entity_poly.entity_id
_entity_poly.type
_entity_poly.pdbx_seq_one_letter_code
_entity_poly.pdbx_strand_id
1 'polypeptide(L)'
;MNFYKIKYSKAAEKFIKKNKAIGIRFFKAFEELAEDRENIKFYDVKKFYSKTYEDIFRLRIGDYRAVFRIIDNELLIYVFDIASRGDIYKKLNVWLFEK
;
A
#
# COMPACT_ATOMS: atom_id res chain seq x y z
N MET A 1 21.90 2.00 1.44
CA MET A 1 20.68 1.20 1.38
C MET A 1 19.87 1.42 2.65
N ASN A 2 18.65 1.94 2.49
CA ASN A 2 17.80 2.26 3.64
C ASN A 2 16.66 1.27 3.73
N PHE A 3 16.58 0.58 4.83
CA PHE A 3 15.49 -0.35 5.08
C PHE A 3 14.35 0.38 5.75
N TYR A 4 13.17 0.29 5.14
CA TYR A 4 11.96 0.84 5.72
C TYR A 4 11.28 -0.22 6.58
N LYS A 5 10.62 0.22 7.64
CA LYS A 5 9.72 -0.65 8.37
C LYS A 5 8.40 -0.70 7.64
N ILE A 6 7.70 -1.81 7.73
CA ILE A 6 6.39 -1.96 7.12
C ILE A 6 5.37 -2.17 8.22
N LYS A 7 4.31 -1.37 8.19
CA LYS A 7 3.15 -1.55 9.05
C LYS A 7 1.93 -1.80 8.20
N TYR A 8 1.18 -2.83 8.54
CA TYR A 8 -0.09 -3.12 7.91
C TYR A 8 -1.22 -2.77 8.85
N SER A 9 -2.25 -2.11 8.33
CA SER A 9 -3.47 -1.92 9.09
C SER A 9 -4.12 -3.28 9.35
N LYS A 10 -5.07 -3.33 10.29
CA LYS A 10 -5.81 -4.57 10.54
C LYS A 10 -6.52 -5.06 9.30
N ALA A 11 -7.08 -4.13 8.51
CA ALA A 11 -7.77 -4.47 7.27
C ALA A 11 -6.82 -5.10 6.26
N ALA A 12 -5.61 -4.53 6.10
CA ALA A 12 -4.62 -5.07 5.19
C ALA A 12 -4.12 -6.45 5.62
N GLU A 13 -3.86 -6.62 6.92
CA GLU A 13 -3.47 -7.93 7.46
C GLU A 13 -4.55 -8.97 7.21
N LYS A 14 -5.79 -8.60 7.43
CA LYS A 14 -6.92 -9.50 7.23
C LYS A 14 -7.04 -9.93 5.78
N PHE A 15 -6.85 -8.99 4.86
CA PHE A 15 -6.85 -9.30 3.44
C PHE A 15 -5.78 -10.34 3.11
N ILE A 16 -4.55 -10.11 3.56
CA ILE A 16 -3.43 -11.01 3.28
C ILE A 16 -3.71 -12.42 3.80
N LYS A 17 -4.26 -12.51 4.99
CA LYS A 17 -4.58 -13.81 5.62
C LYS A 17 -5.70 -14.55 4.88
N LYS A 18 -6.71 -13.82 4.41
CA LYS A 18 -7.85 -14.42 3.73
C LYS A 18 -7.58 -14.77 2.28
N ASN A 19 -6.70 -14.03 1.63
CA ASN A 19 -6.43 -14.18 0.20
C ASN A 19 -4.96 -14.53 -0.01
N LYS A 20 -4.58 -15.72 0.42
CA LYS A 20 -3.18 -16.10 0.52
C LYS A 20 -2.38 -15.95 -0.77
N ALA A 21 -2.95 -16.38 -1.89
CA ALA A 21 -2.23 -16.33 -3.17
C ALA A 21 -1.87 -14.91 -3.58
N ILE A 22 -2.86 -14.00 -3.58
CA ILE A 22 -2.61 -12.60 -3.95
C ILE A 22 -1.95 -11.84 -2.79
N GLY A 23 -2.30 -12.21 -1.57
CA GLY A 23 -1.75 -11.58 -0.38
C GLY A 23 -0.24 -11.72 -0.28
N ILE A 24 0.29 -12.89 -0.62
CA ILE A 24 1.74 -13.10 -0.57
C ILE A 24 2.45 -12.28 -1.64
N ARG A 25 1.80 -12.03 -2.78
CA ARG A 25 2.39 -11.18 -3.82
C ARG A 25 2.51 -9.73 -3.34
N PHE A 26 1.51 -9.23 -2.63
CA PHE A 26 1.58 -7.91 -2.03
C PHE A 26 2.65 -7.86 -0.94
N PHE A 27 2.68 -8.88 -0.10
CA PHE A 27 3.66 -8.95 0.97
C PHE A 27 5.09 -8.88 0.41
N LYS A 28 5.38 -9.66 -0.61
CA LYS A 28 6.70 -9.65 -1.25
C LYS A 28 7.03 -8.31 -1.88
N ALA A 29 6.05 -7.70 -2.53
CA ALA A 29 6.25 -6.39 -3.14
C ALA A 29 6.62 -5.35 -2.10
N PHE A 30 5.91 -5.32 -0.98
CA PHE A 30 6.22 -4.37 0.09
C PHE A 30 7.57 -4.65 0.73
N GLU A 31 7.95 -5.93 0.86
CA GLU A 31 9.27 -6.27 1.36
C GLU A 31 10.37 -5.72 0.45
N GLU A 32 10.18 -5.82 -0.86
CA GLU A 32 11.15 -5.29 -1.82
C GLU A 32 11.19 -3.76 -1.79
N LEU A 33 10.05 -3.11 -1.65
CA LEU A 33 10.00 -1.66 -1.52
C LEU A 33 10.67 -1.20 -0.24
N ALA A 34 10.51 -1.95 0.83
CA ALA A 34 11.12 -1.64 2.12
C ALA A 34 12.63 -1.81 2.07
N GLU A 35 13.10 -2.78 1.32
CA GLU A 35 14.52 -3.05 1.17
C GLU A 35 15.23 -1.94 0.41
N ASP A 36 14.60 -1.44 -0.66
CA ASP A 36 15.09 -0.32 -1.44
C ASP A 36 13.91 0.39 -2.07
N ARG A 37 13.71 1.66 -1.66
CA ARG A 37 12.59 2.45 -2.14
C ARG A 37 12.58 2.58 -3.68
N GLU A 38 13.74 2.52 -4.30
CA GLU A 38 13.82 2.62 -5.76
C GLU A 38 13.24 1.41 -6.49
N ASN A 39 12.99 0.32 -5.78
CA ASN A 39 12.32 -0.84 -6.36
C ASN A 39 10.88 -0.52 -6.79
N ILE A 40 10.38 0.65 -6.41
CA ILE A 40 9.07 1.13 -6.85
C ILE A 40 8.93 1.10 -8.38
N LYS A 41 10.02 1.30 -9.10
CA LYS A 41 10.01 1.31 -10.57
C LYS A 41 9.74 -0.07 -11.19
N PHE A 42 9.85 -1.14 -10.41
CA PHE A 42 9.59 -2.49 -10.88
C PHE A 42 8.13 -2.91 -10.69
N TYR A 43 7.32 -2.02 -10.11
CA TYR A 43 5.93 -2.31 -9.81
C TYR A 43 5.02 -1.26 -10.40
N ASP A 44 3.75 -1.59 -10.55
CA ASP A 44 2.75 -0.63 -11.00
C ASP A 44 2.29 0.20 -9.80
N VAL A 45 3.09 1.22 -9.50
CA VAL A 45 2.84 2.13 -8.39
C VAL A 45 2.56 3.52 -8.94
N LYS A 46 1.46 4.12 -8.50
CA LYS A 46 1.11 5.48 -8.87
C LYS A 46 0.82 6.29 -7.62
N LYS A 47 1.18 7.56 -7.68
CA LYS A 47 0.90 8.47 -6.59
C LYS A 47 -0.59 8.82 -6.57
N PHE A 48 -1.14 8.84 -5.36
CA PHE A 48 -2.51 9.26 -5.14
C PHE A 48 -2.52 10.71 -4.68
N TYR A 49 -3.38 11.52 -5.27
CA TYR A 49 -3.52 12.90 -4.84
C TYR A 49 -4.62 12.98 -3.79
N SER A 50 -4.24 13.47 -2.61
CA SER A 50 -5.14 13.65 -1.51
C SER A 50 -4.91 15.04 -0.93
N LYS A 51 -5.96 15.67 -0.42
CA LYS A 51 -5.84 16.96 0.25
C LYS A 51 -5.15 16.82 1.61
N THR A 52 -5.21 15.64 2.19
CA THR A 52 -4.72 15.40 3.54
C THR A 52 -3.27 14.92 3.56
N TYR A 53 -2.90 14.09 2.59
CA TYR A 53 -1.59 13.45 2.57
C TYR A 53 -0.95 13.60 1.20
N GLU A 54 0.33 13.92 1.16
CA GLU A 54 1.07 14.04 -0.09
C GLU A 54 1.82 12.76 -0.48
N ASP A 55 1.95 11.83 0.45
CA ASP A 55 2.79 10.63 0.31
C ASP A 55 1.99 9.34 0.19
N ILE A 56 0.83 9.42 -0.43
CA ILE A 56 -0.05 8.26 -0.64
C ILE A 56 0.16 7.68 -2.03
N PHE A 57 0.27 6.36 -2.09
CA PHE A 57 0.52 5.63 -3.32
C PHE A 57 -0.44 4.46 -3.46
N ARG A 58 -0.61 4.00 -4.69
CA ARG A 58 -1.38 2.82 -5.02
C ARG A 58 -0.46 1.81 -5.68
N LEU A 59 -0.48 0.58 -5.20
CA LEU A 59 0.19 -0.55 -5.83
C LEU A 59 -0.85 -1.49 -6.43
N ARG A 60 -0.76 -1.69 -7.75
CA ARG A 60 -1.64 -2.60 -8.45
C ARG A 60 -0.98 -3.96 -8.65
N ILE A 61 -1.68 -5.03 -8.28
CA ILE A 61 -1.29 -6.39 -8.62
C ILE A 61 -2.56 -7.12 -9.07
N GLY A 62 -2.64 -7.44 -10.37
CA GLY A 62 -3.84 -8.05 -10.93
C GLY A 62 -5.06 -7.16 -10.78
N ASP A 63 -6.14 -7.72 -10.28
CA ASP A 63 -7.39 -7.00 -10.07
C ASP A 63 -7.47 -6.34 -8.71
N TYR A 64 -6.38 -6.32 -7.97
CA TYR A 64 -6.35 -5.79 -6.61
C TYR A 64 -5.45 -4.58 -6.53
N ARG A 65 -5.74 -3.74 -5.53
CA ARG A 65 -4.99 -2.52 -5.26
C ARG A 65 -4.67 -2.44 -3.79
N ALA A 66 -3.45 -2.03 -3.48
CA ALA A 66 -3.09 -1.66 -2.12
C ALA A 66 -2.87 -0.16 -2.08
N VAL A 67 -3.33 0.47 -1.01
CA VAL A 67 -3.10 1.90 -0.79
C VAL A 67 -2.18 2.02 0.41
N PHE A 68 -1.12 2.78 0.27
CA PHE A 68 -0.07 2.86 1.28
C PHE A 68 0.59 4.23 1.27
N ARG A 69 1.23 4.56 2.37
CA ARG A 69 2.05 5.76 2.50
C ARG A 69 3.51 5.35 2.52
N ILE A 70 4.36 6.21 1.94
CA ILE A 70 5.80 6.10 2.14
C ILE A 70 6.21 7.34 2.93
N ILE A 71 6.58 7.14 4.17
CA ILE A 71 6.96 8.23 5.07
C ILE A 71 8.48 8.21 5.16
N ASP A 72 9.12 8.95 4.26
CA ASP A 72 10.57 8.88 4.08
C ASP A 72 11.37 9.28 5.32
N ASN A 73 10.94 10.33 6.01
CA ASN A 73 11.66 10.79 7.19
C ASN A 73 11.54 9.85 8.40
N GLU A 74 10.60 8.91 8.35
CA GLU A 74 10.44 7.89 9.39
C GLU A 74 10.92 6.51 8.92
N LEU A 75 11.30 6.40 7.66
CA LEU A 75 11.65 5.12 7.03
C LEU A 75 10.54 4.09 7.26
N LEU A 76 9.30 4.50 6.98
CA LEU A 76 8.12 3.70 7.25
C LEU A 76 7.23 3.61 6.01
N ILE A 77 6.80 2.40 5.72
CA ILE A 77 5.75 2.15 4.75
C ILE A 77 4.53 1.69 5.54
N TYR A 78 3.44 2.42 5.40
CA TYR A 78 2.20 2.08 6.08
C TYR A 78 1.14 1.68 5.07
N VAL A 79 0.69 0.42 5.13
CA VAL A 79 -0.31 -0.12 4.21
C VAL A 79 -1.69 0.04 4.82
N PHE A 80 -2.50 0.93 4.26
CA PHE A 80 -3.83 1.22 4.76
C PHE A 80 -4.82 0.09 4.51
N ASP A 81 -4.85 -0.38 3.27
CA ASP A 81 -5.83 -1.37 2.88
C ASP A 81 -5.43 -2.03 1.57
N ILE A 82 -5.95 -3.22 1.36
CA ILE A 82 -5.79 -3.96 0.11
C ILE A 82 -7.18 -4.48 -0.24
N ALA A 83 -7.63 -4.22 -1.44
CA ALA A 83 -8.96 -4.64 -1.87
C ALA A 83 -9.02 -4.72 -3.39
N SER A 84 -10.16 -5.22 -3.89
CA SER A 84 -10.40 -5.23 -5.32
C SER A 84 -10.45 -3.81 -5.86
N ARG A 85 -10.30 -3.69 -7.17
CA ARG A 85 -10.31 -2.40 -7.86
C ARG A 85 -11.50 -1.52 -7.47
N GLY A 86 -12.71 -2.10 -7.45
CA GLY A 86 -13.92 -1.32 -7.14
C GLY A 86 -14.00 -0.95 -5.66
N ASP A 87 -13.66 -1.89 -4.80
CA ASP A 87 -13.81 -1.70 -3.36
C ASP A 87 -12.78 -0.76 -2.77
N ILE A 88 -11.58 -0.72 -3.34
CA ILE A 88 -10.52 0.12 -2.77
C ILE A 88 -10.88 1.61 -2.79
N TYR A 89 -11.57 2.05 -3.84
CA TYR A 89 -11.96 3.46 -3.94
C TYR A 89 -13.02 3.83 -2.93
N LYS A 90 -13.92 2.91 -2.59
CA LYS A 90 -14.91 3.14 -1.54
C LYS A 90 -14.23 3.27 -0.18
N LYS A 91 -13.25 2.42 0.08
CA LYS A 91 -12.50 2.46 1.34
C LYS A 91 -11.65 3.72 1.44
N LEU A 92 -11.10 4.19 0.33
CA LEU A 92 -10.34 5.43 0.30
C LEU A 92 -11.16 6.63 0.72
N ASN A 93 -12.42 6.70 0.32
CA ASN A 93 -13.30 7.78 0.75
C ASN A 93 -13.37 7.85 2.27
N VAL A 94 -13.49 6.72 2.92
CA VAL A 94 -13.54 6.66 4.39
C VAL A 94 -12.22 7.16 4.99
N TRP A 95 -11.10 6.71 4.46
CA TRP A 95 -9.77 7.02 5.02
C TRP A 95 -9.31 8.44 4.72
N LEU A 96 -9.60 8.94 3.52
CA LEU A 96 -8.98 10.16 3.01
C LEU A 96 -9.92 11.36 2.90
N PHE A 97 -11.21 11.14 2.75
CA PHE A 97 -12.13 12.22 2.39
C PHE A 97 -13.23 12.51 3.41
N GLU A 98 -13.40 11.68 4.40
CA GLU A 98 -14.47 11.85 5.38
C GLU A 98 -14.02 12.49 6.68
N LYS A 99 -12.95 13.20 6.63
CA LYS A 99 -12.49 13.91 7.83
C LYS A 99 -12.68 15.39 7.70
#